data_6d407581f473f249c8fe79b6f150f8af
#
_entry.id   6d407581f473f249c8fe79b6f150f8af
#
_cell.length_a   1.000
_cell.length_b   1.000
_cell.length_c   1.000
_cell.angle_alpha   90.00
_cell.angle_beta   90.00
_cell.angle_gamma   90.00
#
_symmetry.space_group_name_H-M   'P 1'
#
loop_
_entity.id
_entity.type
_entity.pdbx_description
1 polymer ?
#
loop_
_entity_poly.entity_id
_entity_poly.type
_entity_poly.pdbx_seq_one_letter_code
_entity_poly.pdbx_strand_id
1 'polypeptide(L)'
;TDITDSKWGHPDGADFWYIDPALNIETATLYNPEVSDEEKLKLGKKRQQAYYDQWWSTEHTCDIEKYEVPGCEEEPDTPVEVWVVKPKNIKPRKNRVLYYVVGGALVSLNPNAYPIERLCEEHKCIGIVPIYRLSWEAKYPAAINDLHAAYKWMNENADMLGIHPNKVVLSGSSTGGHLASALAFRLKRYGYSPRGIVTVSAQTDDREKDGSSFYSGVWDSVEQHDGLYQWLGRNFDSNRVGPEALANHATVEDCIGFPPTFMYQSEMDPDIFGNIEFYTKLLKAH
;
A
#
# COMPACT_ATOMS: atom_id res chain seq x y z
N THR A 1 31.90 13.98 -4.21
CA THR A 1 32.12 13.29 -2.93
C THR A 1 31.70 11.88 -3.15
N ASP A 2 32.63 10.95 -3.08
CA ASP A 2 32.38 9.55 -3.29
C ASP A 2 31.54 9.03 -2.09
N ILE A 3 30.30 8.69 -2.32
CA ILE A 3 29.37 8.22 -1.28
C ILE A 3 29.74 6.79 -0.84
N THR A 4 30.55 6.09 -1.64
CA THR A 4 31.07 4.77 -1.29
C THR A 4 32.09 4.80 -0.14
N ASP A 5 32.67 5.98 0.14
CA ASP A 5 33.57 6.25 1.28
C ASP A 5 32.76 6.87 2.44
N SER A 6 31.51 6.50 2.56
CA SER A 6 30.55 7.19 3.38
C SER A 6 30.79 6.91 4.86
N LYS A 7 30.99 8.00 5.60
CA LYS A 7 30.79 8.08 7.05
C LYS A 7 29.40 7.57 7.50
N TRP A 8 28.57 7.15 6.58
CA TRP A 8 27.21 6.61 6.72
C TRP A 8 27.19 5.07 6.57
N GLY A 9 28.27 4.45 6.10
CA GLY A 9 28.43 3.01 6.20
C GLY A 9 28.54 2.59 7.66
N HIS A 10 27.94 1.48 8.02
CA HIS A 10 28.05 0.94 9.36
C HIS A 10 29.54 0.79 9.71
N PRO A 11 30.03 1.27 10.85
CA PRO A 11 31.47 1.28 11.18
C PRO A 11 32.09 -0.11 11.20
N ASP A 12 31.30 -1.16 11.28
CA ASP A 12 31.75 -2.54 11.40
C ASP A 12 31.49 -3.38 10.14
N GLY A 13 31.07 -2.78 9.01
CA GLY A 13 30.73 -3.52 7.80
C GLY A 13 29.56 -4.50 7.98
N ALA A 14 28.80 -4.34 9.06
CA ALA A 14 27.59 -5.10 9.26
C ALA A 14 26.53 -4.62 8.27
N ASP A 15 25.97 -5.57 7.52
CA ASP A 15 24.87 -5.31 6.63
C ASP A 15 23.75 -4.59 7.39
N PHE A 16 23.34 -3.43 6.91
CA PHE A 16 22.34 -2.56 7.54
C PHE A 16 20.96 -3.23 7.66
N TRP A 17 20.83 -4.37 7.04
CA TRP A 17 19.57 -5.07 6.87
C TRP A 17 19.64 -6.45 7.52
N TYR A 18 19.29 -6.50 8.79
CA TYR A 18 18.90 -7.79 9.35
C TYR A 18 17.50 -8.15 8.82
N ILE A 19 17.45 -8.43 7.53
CA ILE A 19 16.34 -9.19 7.00
C ILE A 19 16.71 -10.65 7.29
N ASP A 20 15.80 -11.37 7.94
CA ASP A 20 15.97 -12.82 8.10
C ASP A 20 16.38 -13.41 6.75
N PRO A 21 17.56 -14.05 6.64
CA PRO A 21 18.05 -14.58 5.36
C PRO A 21 17.05 -15.52 4.68
N ALA A 22 16.19 -16.21 5.44
CA ALA A 22 15.13 -17.04 4.92
C ALA A 22 14.04 -16.20 4.23
N LEU A 23 13.70 -15.02 4.78
CA LEU A 23 12.75 -14.09 4.16
C LEU A 23 13.32 -13.44 2.90
N ASN A 24 14.62 -13.14 2.87
CA ASN A 24 15.29 -12.59 1.69
C ASN A 24 15.27 -13.58 0.51
N ILE A 25 15.60 -14.84 0.74
CA ILE A 25 15.60 -15.86 -0.31
C ILE A 25 14.19 -16.03 -0.89
N GLU A 26 13.17 -16.11 -0.02
CA GLU A 26 11.78 -16.26 -0.47
C GLU A 26 11.27 -15.01 -1.23
N THR A 27 11.67 -13.82 -0.82
CA THR A 27 11.29 -12.58 -1.51
C THR A 27 11.94 -12.49 -2.88
N ALA A 28 13.25 -12.71 -2.97
CA ALA A 28 13.99 -12.73 -4.23
C ALA A 28 13.40 -13.77 -5.22
N THR A 29 12.97 -14.92 -4.72
CA THR A 29 12.32 -15.94 -5.57
C THR A 29 10.97 -15.46 -6.12
N LEU A 30 10.19 -14.72 -5.34
CA LEU A 30 8.91 -14.16 -5.81
C LEU A 30 9.09 -13.13 -6.94
N TYR A 31 10.20 -12.42 -6.95
CA TYR A 31 10.53 -11.46 -8.01
C TYR A 31 11.27 -12.09 -9.19
N ASN A 32 11.91 -13.25 -9.01
CA ASN A 32 12.73 -13.86 -10.04
C ASN A 32 11.90 -14.19 -11.30
N PRO A 33 12.24 -13.59 -12.45
CA PRO A 33 11.53 -13.83 -13.70
C PRO A 33 11.65 -15.27 -14.24
N GLU A 34 12.66 -16.01 -13.80
CA GLU A 34 12.91 -17.39 -14.22
C GLU A 34 12.08 -18.42 -13.44
N VAL A 35 11.51 -18.01 -12.31
CA VAL A 35 10.63 -18.86 -11.49
C VAL A 35 9.23 -18.88 -12.10
N SER A 36 8.64 -20.06 -12.21
CA SER A 36 7.31 -20.25 -12.79
C SER A 36 6.22 -19.56 -11.94
N ASP A 37 5.15 -19.13 -12.58
CA ASP A 37 4.01 -18.51 -11.87
C ASP A 37 3.36 -19.49 -10.88
N GLU A 38 3.36 -20.80 -11.17
CA GLU A 38 2.86 -21.84 -10.23
C GLU A 38 3.71 -21.91 -8.96
N GLU A 39 5.03 -21.85 -9.09
CA GLU A 39 5.94 -21.87 -7.95
C GLU A 39 5.83 -20.60 -7.14
N LYS A 40 5.73 -19.44 -7.79
CA LYS A 40 5.48 -18.14 -7.12
C LYS A 40 4.15 -18.15 -6.35
N LEU A 41 3.09 -18.67 -6.95
CA LEU A 41 1.80 -18.81 -6.29
C LEU A 41 1.89 -19.68 -5.03
N LYS A 42 2.56 -20.82 -5.12
CA LYS A 42 2.75 -21.73 -3.98
C LYS A 42 3.55 -21.07 -2.85
N LEU A 43 4.64 -20.40 -3.20
CA LEU A 43 5.52 -19.72 -2.24
C LEU A 43 4.82 -18.52 -1.61
N GLY A 44 4.15 -17.72 -2.42
CA GLY A 44 3.37 -16.56 -1.96
C GLY A 44 2.28 -16.95 -0.99
N LYS A 45 1.50 -17.99 -1.29
CA LYS A 45 0.47 -18.53 -0.38
C LYS A 45 1.06 -18.98 0.96
N LYS A 46 2.15 -19.74 0.92
CA LYS A 46 2.82 -20.21 2.14
C LYS A 46 3.29 -19.06 3.03
N ARG A 47 3.91 -18.05 2.42
CA ARG A 47 4.41 -16.87 3.13
C ARG A 47 3.25 -16.03 3.69
N GLN A 48 2.24 -15.80 2.89
CA GLN A 48 1.07 -15.04 3.33
C GLN A 48 0.34 -15.71 4.49
N GLN A 49 0.21 -17.04 4.44
CA GLN A 49 -0.36 -17.81 5.54
C GLN A 49 0.44 -17.65 6.83
N ALA A 50 1.77 -17.68 6.75
CA ALA A 50 2.62 -17.48 7.94
C ALA A 50 2.42 -16.10 8.60
N TYR A 51 2.25 -15.03 7.81
CA TYR A 51 1.93 -13.71 8.35
C TYR A 51 0.56 -13.66 9.01
N TYR A 52 -0.44 -14.33 8.44
CA TYR A 52 -1.77 -14.40 9.02
C TYR A 52 -1.78 -15.23 10.31
N ASP A 53 -1.10 -16.36 10.33
CA ASP A 53 -0.96 -17.20 11.53
C ASP A 53 -0.29 -16.40 12.67
N GLN A 54 0.75 -15.64 12.35
CA GLN A 54 1.39 -14.74 13.31
C GLN A 54 0.42 -13.67 13.82
N TRP A 55 -0.30 -13.00 12.92
CA TRP A 55 -1.26 -11.96 13.29
C TRP A 55 -2.34 -12.53 14.22
N TRP A 56 -2.98 -13.62 13.82
CA TRP A 56 -4.07 -14.21 14.59
C TRP A 56 -3.63 -14.93 15.86
N SER A 57 -2.34 -15.22 16.04
CA SER A 57 -1.78 -15.75 17.28
C SER A 57 -1.35 -14.67 18.28
N THR A 58 -1.31 -13.40 17.84
CA THR A 58 -0.95 -12.27 18.69
C THR A 58 -2.15 -11.82 19.52
N GLU A 59 -1.90 -11.37 20.76
CA GLU A 59 -2.94 -10.77 21.58
C GLU A 59 -3.27 -9.37 21.04
N HIS A 60 -4.53 -9.16 20.67
CA HIS A 60 -5.02 -7.90 20.11
C HIS A 60 -5.55 -6.95 21.18
N THR A 61 -5.19 -5.67 21.07
CA THR A 61 -5.72 -4.61 21.93
C THR A 61 -7.09 -4.11 21.45
N CYS A 62 -7.39 -4.29 20.17
CA CYS A 62 -8.67 -3.99 19.55
C CYS A 62 -9.52 -5.24 19.32
N ASP A 63 -10.81 -5.08 19.12
CA ASP A 63 -11.67 -6.11 18.55
C ASP A 63 -11.50 -6.11 17.04
N ILE A 64 -11.25 -7.28 16.44
CA ILE A 64 -11.06 -7.43 15.00
C ILE A 64 -12.12 -8.35 14.42
N GLU A 65 -12.96 -7.82 13.57
CA GLU A 65 -14.01 -8.54 12.86
C GLU A 65 -13.60 -8.76 11.40
N LYS A 66 -13.81 -9.97 10.87
CA LYS A 66 -13.60 -10.29 9.45
C LYS A 66 -14.91 -10.26 8.70
N TYR A 67 -14.88 -9.66 7.53
CA TYR A 67 -15.99 -9.65 6.58
C TYR A 67 -15.52 -10.14 5.23
N GLU A 68 -16.35 -10.91 4.55
CA GLU A 68 -16.21 -11.18 3.13
C GLU A 68 -17.20 -10.27 2.39
N VAL A 69 -16.71 -9.40 1.54
CA VAL A 69 -17.52 -8.37 0.89
C VAL A 69 -17.58 -8.62 -0.63
N PRO A 70 -18.68 -8.24 -1.30
CA PRO A 70 -18.78 -8.38 -2.75
C PRO A 70 -17.65 -7.62 -3.48
N GLY A 71 -17.26 -8.09 -4.65
CA GLY A 71 -16.35 -7.39 -5.54
C GLY A 71 -16.91 -6.06 -6.06
N CYS A 72 -16.07 -5.30 -6.73
CA CYS A 72 -16.48 -4.05 -7.40
C CYS A 72 -17.27 -4.34 -8.69
N GLU A 73 -17.71 -3.29 -9.37
CA GLU A 73 -18.51 -3.39 -10.59
C GLU A 73 -17.80 -4.14 -11.72
N GLU A 74 -16.47 -4.04 -11.79
CA GLU A 74 -15.62 -4.69 -12.79
C GLU A 74 -15.45 -6.20 -12.53
N GLU A 75 -15.52 -6.62 -11.25
CA GLU A 75 -15.31 -8.01 -10.82
C GLU A 75 -16.30 -8.39 -9.71
N PRO A 76 -17.62 -8.37 -9.94
CA PRO A 76 -18.64 -8.49 -8.89
C PRO A 76 -18.63 -9.85 -8.18
N ASP A 77 -18.19 -10.91 -8.86
CA ASP A 77 -18.12 -12.26 -8.33
C ASP A 77 -16.81 -12.59 -7.61
N THR A 78 -15.94 -11.58 -7.42
CA THR A 78 -14.66 -11.73 -6.75
C THR A 78 -14.75 -11.13 -5.34
N PRO A 79 -15.03 -11.92 -4.31
CA PRO A 79 -15.17 -11.41 -2.94
C PRO A 79 -13.81 -10.93 -2.40
N VAL A 80 -13.89 -9.95 -1.50
CA VAL A 80 -12.72 -9.36 -0.83
C VAL A 80 -12.85 -9.53 0.68
N GLU A 81 -11.81 -10.04 1.34
CA GLU A 81 -11.75 -10.06 2.79
C GLU A 81 -11.43 -8.65 3.32
N VAL A 82 -12.18 -8.21 4.32
CA VAL A 82 -12.00 -6.92 4.98
C VAL A 82 -11.95 -7.12 6.49
N TRP A 83 -10.91 -6.58 7.14
CA TRP A 83 -10.85 -6.56 8.60
C TRP A 83 -11.30 -5.22 9.12
N VAL A 84 -12.19 -5.26 10.11
CA VAL A 84 -12.69 -4.08 10.82
C VAL A 84 -12.09 -4.07 12.20
N VAL A 85 -11.22 -3.11 12.47
CA VAL A 85 -10.45 -2.97 13.71
C VAL A 85 -11.12 -1.92 14.59
N LYS A 86 -11.69 -2.37 15.72
CA LYS A 86 -12.47 -1.52 16.64
C LYS A 86 -11.78 -1.44 18.01
N PRO A 87 -11.31 -0.26 18.43
CA PRO A 87 -10.84 -0.08 19.82
C PRO A 87 -11.91 -0.53 20.84
N LYS A 88 -11.52 -1.36 21.81
CA LYS A 88 -12.46 -1.93 22.82
C LYS A 88 -13.29 -0.88 23.55
N ASN A 89 -12.77 0.34 23.69
CA ASN A 89 -13.43 1.45 24.38
C ASN A 89 -13.99 2.51 23.42
N ILE A 90 -14.23 2.18 22.16
CA ILE A 90 -14.77 3.14 21.21
C ILE A 90 -16.23 3.44 21.53
N LYS A 91 -16.60 4.74 21.52
CA LYS A 91 -17.98 5.12 21.81
C LYS A 91 -18.92 4.74 20.67
N PRO A 92 -20.15 4.28 20.96
CA PRO A 92 -21.16 3.99 19.94
C PRO A 92 -21.65 5.30 19.32
N ARG A 93 -21.00 5.73 18.27
CA ARG A 93 -21.31 6.95 17.49
C ARG A 93 -20.80 6.75 16.07
N LYS A 94 -21.12 7.68 15.17
CA LYS A 94 -20.51 7.72 13.83
C LYS A 94 -19.03 8.12 13.92
N ASN A 95 -18.15 7.12 13.98
CA ASN A 95 -16.73 7.28 14.19
C ASN A 95 -15.99 7.68 12.90
N ARG A 96 -14.81 8.28 13.05
CA ARG A 96 -13.86 8.47 11.95
C ARG A 96 -13.31 7.11 11.49
N VAL A 97 -12.85 7.07 10.28
CA VAL A 97 -12.29 5.85 9.67
C VAL A 97 -10.84 6.07 9.30
N LEU A 98 -10.00 5.11 9.67
CA LEU A 98 -8.70 4.87 9.10
C LEU A 98 -8.84 3.73 8.08
N TYR A 99 -8.87 4.05 6.80
CA TYR A 99 -8.81 3.05 5.74
C TYR A 99 -7.34 2.75 5.47
N TYR A 100 -6.85 1.62 6.00
CA TYR A 100 -5.43 1.30 6.02
C TYR A 100 -5.08 0.25 4.97
N VAL A 101 -4.23 0.63 4.03
CA VAL A 101 -3.70 -0.26 3.00
C VAL A 101 -2.34 -0.77 3.46
N VAL A 102 -2.27 -2.07 3.73
CA VAL A 102 -1.06 -2.74 4.20
C VAL A 102 -0.03 -2.78 3.06
N GLY A 103 1.21 -2.42 3.35
CA GLY A 103 2.32 -2.55 2.40
C GLY A 103 2.91 -3.96 2.41
N GLY A 104 3.89 -4.19 1.53
CA GLY A 104 4.60 -5.46 1.42
C GLY A 104 5.02 -5.76 -0.01
N ALA A 105 5.47 -4.74 -0.71
CA ALA A 105 6.06 -4.82 -2.05
C ALA A 105 5.15 -5.52 -3.09
N LEU A 106 3.83 -5.46 -2.90
CA LEU A 106 2.81 -6.13 -3.74
C LEU A 106 2.89 -7.67 -3.73
N VAL A 107 3.76 -8.27 -2.95
CA VAL A 107 3.95 -9.72 -2.87
C VAL A 107 3.59 -10.31 -1.51
N SER A 108 3.31 -9.46 -0.53
CA SER A 108 2.87 -9.90 0.80
C SER A 108 2.04 -8.83 1.51
N LEU A 109 1.19 -9.26 2.45
CA LEU A 109 0.49 -8.41 3.40
C LEU A 109 0.94 -8.84 4.79
N ASN A 110 1.79 -8.03 5.42
CA ASN A 110 2.23 -8.29 6.78
C ASN A 110 1.64 -7.23 7.73
N PRO A 111 0.45 -7.44 8.29
CA PRO A 111 -0.19 -6.49 9.19
C PRO A 111 0.61 -6.29 10.49
N ASN A 112 1.44 -7.27 10.89
CA ASN A 112 2.28 -7.18 12.09
C ASN A 112 3.37 -6.10 11.99
N ALA A 113 3.74 -5.70 10.78
CA ALA A 113 4.73 -4.67 10.55
C ALA A 113 4.20 -3.23 10.76
N TYR A 114 2.89 -3.07 11.00
CA TYR A 114 2.25 -1.75 11.06
C TYR A 114 1.46 -1.55 12.35
N PRO A 115 1.46 -0.34 12.92
CA PRO A 115 0.81 -0.06 14.20
C PRO A 115 -0.70 0.22 14.05
N ILE A 116 -1.44 -0.63 13.33
CA ILE A 116 -2.84 -0.39 12.94
C ILE A 116 -3.74 -0.21 14.18
N GLU A 117 -3.66 -1.14 15.13
CA GLU A 117 -4.46 -1.08 16.36
C GLU A 117 -4.13 0.16 17.18
N ARG A 118 -2.84 0.44 17.37
CA ARG A 118 -2.38 1.64 18.07
C ARG A 118 -2.90 2.92 17.43
N LEU A 119 -2.86 3.03 16.09
CA LEU A 119 -3.42 4.18 15.37
C LEU A 119 -4.93 4.32 15.61
N CYS A 120 -5.65 3.21 15.59
CA CYS A 120 -7.10 3.21 15.86
C CYS A 120 -7.40 3.67 17.30
N GLU A 121 -6.63 3.23 18.30
CA GLU A 121 -6.79 3.61 19.69
C GLU A 121 -6.44 5.07 19.95
N GLU A 122 -5.27 5.53 19.52
CA GLU A 122 -4.80 6.90 19.71
C GLU A 122 -5.72 7.93 19.05
N HIS A 123 -6.17 7.63 17.84
CA HIS A 123 -7.05 8.53 17.08
C HIS A 123 -8.53 8.29 17.31
N LYS A 124 -8.92 7.31 18.12
CA LYS A 124 -10.32 6.97 18.43
C LYS A 124 -11.14 6.82 17.13
N CYS A 125 -10.68 5.99 16.25
CA CYS A 125 -11.28 5.70 14.95
C CYS A 125 -11.46 4.20 14.74
N ILE A 126 -12.25 3.83 13.75
CA ILE A 126 -12.39 2.45 13.30
C ILE A 126 -11.45 2.24 12.11
N GLY A 127 -10.64 1.18 12.18
CA GLY A 127 -9.78 0.74 11.09
C GLY A 127 -10.55 -0.13 10.10
N ILE A 128 -10.39 0.14 8.82
CA ILE A 128 -10.82 -0.73 7.72
C ILE A 128 -9.57 -1.17 6.98
N VAL A 129 -9.32 -2.47 6.98
CA VAL A 129 -8.09 -3.06 6.44
C VAL A 129 -8.50 -4.08 5.37
N PRO A 130 -8.52 -3.68 4.10
CA PRO A 130 -8.81 -4.59 3.01
C PRO A 130 -7.62 -5.53 2.74
N ILE A 131 -7.93 -6.78 2.49
CA ILE A 131 -6.98 -7.82 2.13
C ILE A 131 -7.05 -7.98 0.61
N TYR A 132 -6.27 -7.17 -0.08
CA TYR A 132 -6.27 -7.12 -1.54
C TYR A 132 -5.40 -8.22 -2.15
N ARG A 133 -5.73 -8.64 -3.37
CA ARG A 133 -4.96 -9.64 -4.13
C ARG A 133 -3.55 -9.15 -4.45
N LEU A 134 -2.59 -10.03 -4.25
CA LEU A 134 -1.18 -9.80 -4.47
C LEU A 134 -0.78 -10.08 -5.92
N SER A 135 0.38 -9.61 -6.34
CA SER A 135 0.86 -9.66 -7.72
C SER A 135 1.03 -11.09 -8.28
N TRP A 136 1.21 -12.07 -7.40
CA TRP A 136 1.27 -13.49 -7.75
C TRP A 136 -0.13 -14.14 -7.82
N GLU A 137 -1.17 -13.50 -7.27
CA GLU A 137 -2.57 -13.95 -7.41
C GLU A 137 -3.20 -13.36 -8.66
N ALA A 138 -3.10 -12.05 -8.84
CA ALA A 138 -3.65 -11.35 -9.99
C ALA A 138 -2.87 -10.07 -10.31
N LYS A 139 -2.87 -9.70 -11.59
CA LYS A 139 -2.20 -8.49 -12.07
C LYS A 139 -3.09 -7.26 -11.88
N TYR A 140 -2.51 -6.07 -12.12
CA TYR A 140 -3.28 -4.83 -12.23
C TYR A 140 -4.47 -5.04 -13.23
N PRO A 141 -5.68 -4.57 -12.90
CA PRO A 141 -6.04 -3.69 -11.78
C PRO A 141 -6.59 -4.41 -10.52
N ALA A 142 -6.38 -5.71 -10.35
CA ALA A 142 -7.03 -6.53 -9.32
C ALA A 142 -6.95 -5.93 -7.91
N ALA A 143 -5.77 -5.54 -7.43
CA ALA A 143 -5.62 -4.95 -6.09
C ALA A 143 -6.42 -3.64 -5.95
N ILE A 144 -6.45 -2.80 -6.97
CA ILE A 144 -7.23 -1.55 -6.94
C ILE A 144 -8.74 -1.84 -6.98
N ASN A 145 -9.16 -2.89 -7.69
CA ASN A 145 -10.55 -3.34 -7.70
C ASN A 145 -10.98 -3.81 -6.31
N ASP A 146 -10.13 -4.59 -5.63
CA ASP A 146 -10.39 -5.09 -4.28
C ASP A 146 -10.48 -3.93 -3.26
N LEU A 147 -9.55 -2.98 -3.33
CA LEU A 147 -9.57 -1.79 -2.49
C LEU A 147 -10.81 -0.92 -2.73
N HIS A 148 -11.23 -0.77 -3.98
CA HIS A 148 -12.45 -0.05 -4.33
C HIS A 148 -13.69 -0.75 -3.80
N ALA A 149 -13.78 -2.08 -3.97
CA ALA A 149 -14.87 -2.91 -3.46
C ALA A 149 -15.05 -2.76 -1.94
N ALA A 150 -13.96 -2.87 -1.20
CA ALA A 150 -13.96 -2.69 0.25
C ALA A 150 -14.37 -1.27 0.67
N TYR A 151 -13.93 -0.24 -0.06
CA TYR A 151 -14.32 1.16 0.21
C TYR A 151 -15.81 1.39 -0.04
N LYS A 152 -16.34 0.88 -1.15
CA LYS A 152 -17.76 0.94 -1.48
C LYS A 152 -18.60 0.24 -0.41
N TRP A 153 -18.26 -1.02 -0.08
CA TRP A 153 -18.94 -1.78 0.96
C TRP A 153 -18.95 -1.06 2.31
N MET A 154 -17.80 -0.49 2.71
CA MET A 154 -17.68 0.31 3.93
C MET A 154 -18.69 1.47 3.95
N ASN A 155 -18.83 2.19 2.83
CA ASN A 155 -19.78 3.31 2.73
C ASN A 155 -21.24 2.84 2.80
N GLU A 156 -21.59 1.77 2.11
CA GLU A 156 -22.94 1.19 2.08
C GLU A 156 -23.35 0.65 3.44
N ASN A 157 -22.40 0.20 4.26
CA ASN A 157 -22.61 -0.38 5.58
C ASN A 157 -22.21 0.56 6.74
N ALA A 158 -22.14 1.86 6.49
CA ALA A 158 -21.64 2.84 7.45
C ALA A 158 -22.38 2.84 8.79
N ASP A 159 -23.70 2.65 8.78
CA ASP A 159 -24.51 2.60 10.02
C ASP A 159 -24.23 1.32 10.81
N MET A 160 -24.15 0.16 10.16
CA MET A 160 -23.80 -1.12 10.79
C MET A 160 -22.39 -1.05 11.42
N LEU A 161 -21.45 -0.46 10.72
CA LEU A 161 -20.07 -0.31 11.18
C LEU A 161 -19.89 0.78 12.25
N GLY A 162 -20.88 1.64 12.46
CA GLY A 162 -20.82 2.77 13.38
C GLY A 162 -19.83 3.86 12.93
N ILE A 163 -19.68 4.05 11.64
CA ILE A 163 -18.74 4.99 11.03
C ILE A 163 -19.44 6.16 10.33
N HIS A 164 -18.65 7.19 10.04
CA HIS A 164 -19.09 8.35 9.24
C HIS A 164 -18.42 8.29 7.86
N PRO A 165 -19.17 8.00 6.77
CA PRO A 165 -18.61 7.75 5.44
C PRO A 165 -17.81 8.94 4.87
N ASN A 166 -18.09 10.18 5.32
CA ASN A 166 -17.36 11.38 4.90
C ASN A 166 -16.17 11.74 5.83
N LYS A 167 -15.81 10.86 6.77
CA LYS A 167 -14.67 11.07 7.70
C LYS A 167 -13.67 9.93 7.58
N VAL A 168 -13.29 9.62 6.36
CA VAL A 168 -12.35 8.56 6.00
C VAL A 168 -11.01 9.19 5.65
N VAL A 169 -9.94 8.71 6.29
CA VAL A 169 -8.55 8.97 5.88
C VAL A 169 -8.01 7.69 5.28
N LEU A 170 -7.51 7.77 4.05
CA LEU A 170 -6.72 6.69 3.46
C LEU A 170 -5.31 6.75 4.04
N SER A 171 -4.74 5.61 4.36
CA SER A 171 -3.35 5.57 4.81
C SER A 171 -2.67 4.29 4.35
N GLY A 172 -1.37 4.36 4.20
CA GLY A 172 -0.54 3.20 3.89
C GLY A 172 0.94 3.55 3.89
N SER A 173 1.75 2.51 4.01
CA SER A 173 3.20 2.63 3.97
C SER A 173 3.76 1.79 2.82
N SER A 174 4.89 2.22 2.23
CA SER A 174 5.50 1.53 1.09
C SER A 174 4.49 1.36 -0.05
N THR A 175 4.35 0.16 -0.61
CA THR A 175 3.33 -0.15 -1.62
C THR A 175 1.89 0.06 -1.12
N GLY A 176 1.63 0.03 0.19
CA GLY A 176 0.34 0.44 0.75
C GLY A 176 0.05 1.93 0.55
N GLY A 177 1.07 2.78 0.67
CA GLY A 177 0.98 4.22 0.36
C GLY A 177 0.79 4.48 -1.14
N HIS A 178 1.48 3.70 -1.98
CA HIS A 178 1.26 3.69 -3.44
C HIS A 178 -0.21 3.40 -3.76
N LEU A 179 -0.71 2.25 -3.31
CA LEU A 179 -2.08 1.81 -3.59
C LEU A 179 -3.14 2.76 -3.00
N ALA A 180 -2.89 3.35 -1.82
CA ALA A 180 -3.79 4.35 -1.23
C ALA A 180 -3.90 5.61 -2.10
N SER A 181 -2.77 6.05 -2.69
CA SER A 181 -2.73 7.19 -3.60
C SER A 181 -3.43 6.88 -4.93
N ALA A 182 -3.17 5.71 -5.51
CA ALA A 182 -3.83 5.23 -6.72
C ALA A 182 -5.35 5.05 -6.53
N LEU A 183 -5.74 4.47 -5.39
CA LEU A 183 -7.14 4.33 -4.99
C LEU A 183 -7.84 5.69 -4.91
N ALA A 184 -7.19 6.74 -4.42
CA ALA A 184 -7.81 8.06 -4.33
C ALA A 184 -8.21 8.62 -5.69
N PHE A 185 -7.44 8.38 -6.75
CA PHE A 185 -7.84 8.73 -8.12
C PHE A 185 -9.05 7.92 -8.58
N ARG A 186 -9.06 6.61 -8.30
CA ARG A 186 -10.22 5.75 -8.59
C ARG A 186 -11.46 6.26 -7.86
N LEU A 187 -11.36 6.52 -6.56
CA LEU A 187 -12.47 7.00 -5.75
C LEU A 187 -13.02 8.34 -6.25
N LYS A 188 -12.13 9.26 -6.66
CA LYS A 188 -12.54 10.53 -7.28
C LYS A 188 -13.37 10.30 -8.54
N ARG A 189 -12.97 9.37 -9.41
CA ARG A 189 -13.72 9.01 -10.63
C ARG A 189 -15.13 8.48 -10.33
N TYR A 190 -15.28 7.76 -9.20
CA TYR A 190 -16.57 7.23 -8.74
C TYR A 190 -17.34 8.20 -7.81
N GLY A 191 -16.87 9.45 -7.66
CA GLY A 191 -17.55 10.48 -6.88
C GLY A 191 -17.36 10.38 -5.37
N TYR A 192 -16.44 9.54 -4.89
CA TYR A 192 -16.06 9.50 -3.49
C TYR A 192 -14.98 10.53 -3.19
N SER A 193 -15.03 11.11 -1.98
CA SER A 193 -14.04 12.09 -1.52
C SER A 193 -13.55 11.75 -0.12
N PRO A 194 -12.48 10.98 0.03
CA PRO A 194 -11.80 10.78 1.31
C PRO A 194 -11.40 12.13 1.93
N ARG A 195 -11.41 12.21 3.25
CA ARG A 195 -11.07 13.45 3.97
C ARG A 195 -9.60 13.84 3.86
N GLY A 196 -8.75 12.85 3.59
CA GLY A 196 -7.31 13.04 3.40
C GLY A 196 -6.61 11.73 3.14
N ILE A 197 -5.32 11.85 2.80
CA ILE A 197 -4.43 10.72 2.58
C ILE A 197 -3.18 10.93 3.44
N VAL A 198 -2.69 9.86 4.04
CA VAL A 198 -1.40 9.82 4.75
C VAL A 198 -0.57 8.70 4.18
N THR A 199 0.55 9.02 3.56
CA THR A 199 1.48 8.03 3.03
C THR A 199 2.84 8.08 3.72
N VAL A 200 3.44 6.92 3.91
CA VAL A 200 4.77 6.78 4.47
C VAL A 200 5.64 5.98 3.50
N SER A 201 6.71 6.58 3.00
CA SER A 201 7.65 5.97 2.05
C SER A 201 6.93 5.25 0.89
N ALA A 202 6.00 5.97 0.24
CA ALA A 202 5.20 5.43 -0.85
C ALA A 202 6.00 5.42 -2.16
N GLN A 203 5.79 4.40 -2.98
CA GLN A 203 6.28 4.36 -4.35
C GLN A 203 5.19 4.89 -5.29
N THR A 204 5.32 6.11 -5.78
CA THR A 204 4.29 6.74 -6.62
C THR A 204 4.63 6.74 -8.12
N ASP A 205 5.83 6.31 -8.47
CA ASP A 205 6.36 6.34 -9.85
C ASP A 205 7.14 5.05 -10.15
N ASP A 206 7.14 4.65 -11.42
CA ASP A 206 7.95 3.55 -11.96
C ASP A 206 9.10 4.03 -12.86
N ARG A 207 9.15 5.34 -13.12
CA ARG A 207 10.14 5.93 -14.01
C ARG A 207 11.40 6.27 -13.23
N GLU A 208 12.56 5.94 -13.81
CA GLU A 208 13.82 6.46 -13.30
C GLU A 208 13.82 7.99 -13.27
N LYS A 209 14.27 8.55 -12.17
CA LYS A 209 14.44 9.99 -11.99
C LYS A 209 15.91 10.33 -11.87
N ASP A 210 16.27 11.49 -12.37
CA ASP A 210 17.61 12.03 -12.16
C ASP A 210 17.92 12.08 -10.66
N GLY A 211 18.96 11.35 -10.24
CA GLY A 211 19.37 11.25 -8.85
C GLY A 211 18.86 10.03 -8.07
N SER A 212 17.87 9.28 -8.56
CA SER A 212 17.40 8.05 -7.88
C SER A 212 18.51 6.99 -7.77
N SER A 213 19.41 6.94 -8.77
CA SER A 213 20.59 6.08 -8.78
C SER A 213 21.57 6.36 -7.62
N PHE A 214 21.55 7.56 -7.02
CA PHE A 214 22.37 7.88 -5.85
C PHE A 214 22.05 6.99 -4.64
N TYR A 215 20.82 6.52 -4.53
CA TYR A 215 20.34 5.73 -3.41
C TYR A 215 20.18 4.25 -3.74
N SER A 216 20.52 3.85 -4.97
CA SER A 216 20.41 2.45 -5.43
C SER A 216 21.29 1.46 -4.67
N GLY A 217 22.29 1.93 -3.92
CA GLY A 217 23.10 1.09 -3.04
C GLY A 217 22.56 0.99 -1.60
N VAL A 218 21.53 1.76 -1.26
CA VAL A 218 20.89 1.77 0.07
C VAL A 218 19.71 0.80 0.11
N TRP A 219 18.96 0.78 -0.99
CA TRP A 219 17.90 -0.19 -1.26
C TRP A 219 18.21 -0.86 -2.58
N ASP A 220 17.96 -2.14 -2.68
CA ASP A 220 18.03 -2.80 -3.98
C ASP A 220 16.83 -2.35 -4.83
N SER A 221 17.03 -1.23 -5.54
CA SER A 221 16.00 -0.60 -6.38
C SER A 221 15.52 -1.52 -7.50
N VAL A 222 16.33 -2.50 -7.91
CA VAL A 222 15.97 -3.49 -8.92
C VAL A 222 14.85 -4.39 -8.42
N GLU A 223 14.89 -4.83 -7.16
CA GLU A 223 13.84 -5.67 -6.58
C GLU A 223 12.51 -4.91 -6.43
N GLN A 224 12.52 -3.63 -6.14
CA GLN A 224 11.30 -2.82 -6.03
C GLN A 224 10.62 -2.64 -7.39
N HIS A 225 11.39 -2.33 -8.43
CA HIS A 225 10.88 -2.22 -9.79
C HIS A 225 10.36 -3.57 -10.31
N ASP A 226 11.04 -4.67 -10.00
CA ASP A 226 10.58 -6.01 -10.39
C ASP A 226 9.22 -6.37 -9.77
N GLY A 227 8.97 -6.00 -8.51
CA GLY A 227 7.65 -6.17 -7.86
C GLY A 227 6.55 -5.37 -8.56
N LEU A 228 6.84 -4.13 -8.93
CA LEU A 228 5.93 -3.27 -9.66
C LEU A 228 5.66 -3.81 -11.08
N TYR A 229 6.72 -4.21 -11.82
CA TYR A 229 6.57 -4.83 -13.14
C TYR A 229 5.84 -6.18 -13.06
N GLN A 230 6.03 -6.94 -12.00
CA GLN A 230 5.27 -8.17 -11.81
C GLN A 230 3.79 -7.88 -11.60
N TRP A 231 3.44 -6.82 -10.89
CA TRP A 231 2.07 -6.39 -10.67
C TRP A 231 1.41 -5.84 -11.94
N LEU A 232 2.13 -5.00 -12.68
CA LEU A 232 1.64 -4.41 -13.93
C LEU A 232 1.63 -5.42 -15.11
N GLY A 233 2.50 -6.43 -15.05
CA GLY A 233 2.76 -7.36 -16.15
C GLY A 233 3.97 -6.94 -16.98
N ARG A 234 4.75 -7.91 -17.46
CA ARG A 234 6.05 -7.68 -18.14
C ARG A 234 5.98 -6.88 -19.46
N ASN A 235 4.82 -6.89 -20.12
CA ASN A 235 4.61 -6.16 -21.37
C ASN A 235 3.82 -4.87 -21.14
N PHE A 236 3.81 -4.41 -19.91
CA PHE A 236 3.06 -3.25 -19.52
C PHE A 236 3.77 -1.98 -20.03
N ASP A 237 3.07 -1.17 -20.80
CA ASP A 237 3.56 0.13 -21.25
C ASP A 237 3.20 1.17 -20.19
N SER A 238 4.18 1.57 -19.37
CA SER A 238 4.00 2.55 -18.30
C SER A 238 3.43 3.89 -18.80
N ASN A 239 3.67 4.23 -20.08
CA ASN A 239 3.11 5.43 -20.70
C ASN A 239 1.58 5.35 -20.92
N ARG A 240 0.99 4.16 -20.78
CA ARG A 240 -0.46 3.94 -20.93
C ARG A 240 -1.19 3.77 -19.62
N VAL A 241 -0.48 3.76 -18.49
CA VAL A 241 -1.14 3.73 -17.18
C VAL A 241 -1.56 5.12 -16.75
N GLY A 242 -2.77 5.17 -16.25
CA GLY A 242 -3.24 6.35 -15.57
C GLY A 242 -2.86 6.36 -14.08
N PRO A 243 -3.24 7.43 -13.39
CA PRO A 243 -2.92 7.62 -11.97
C PRO A 243 -3.58 6.59 -11.04
N GLU A 244 -4.52 5.79 -11.53
CA GLU A 244 -5.12 4.67 -10.79
C GLU A 244 -4.17 3.45 -10.70
N ALA A 245 -3.09 3.43 -11.47
CA ALA A 245 -2.00 2.48 -11.30
C ALA A 245 -0.85 3.12 -10.53
N LEU A 246 -0.40 4.28 -10.96
CA LEU A 246 0.77 4.99 -10.44
C LEU A 246 0.43 6.48 -10.30
N ALA A 247 0.34 6.95 -9.06
CA ALA A 247 -0.16 8.30 -8.75
C ALA A 247 0.62 9.41 -9.45
N ASN A 248 1.93 9.26 -9.63
CA ASN A 248 2.76 10.28 -10.29
C ASN A 248 2.59 10.33 -11.83
N HIS A 249 1.85 9.42 -12.44
CA HIS A 249 1.40 9.55 -13.83
C HIS A 249 0.26 10.56 -14.00
N ALA A 250 -0.30 11.07 -12.90
CA ALA A 250 -1.27 12.17 -12.94
C ALA A 250 -0.67 13.43 -13.53
N THR A 251 -1.48 14.17 -14.29
CA THR A 251 -1.23 15.55 -14.64
C THR A 251 -1.61 16.48 -13.47
N VAL A 252 -1.28 17.77 -13.55
CA VAL A 252 -1.76 18.75 -12.57
C VAL A 252 -3.29 18.83 -12.59
N GLU A 253 -3.89 18.75 -13.77
CA GLU A 253 -5.34 18.77 -13.97
C GLU A 253 -6.02 17.57 -13.31
N ASP A 254 -5.41 16.38 -13.41
CA ASP A 254 -5.92 15.19 -12.71
C ASP A 254 -5.91 15.36 -11.19
N CYS A 255 -4.96 16.12 -10.67
CA CYS A 255 -4.82 16.40 -9.25
C CYS A 255 -5.85 17.42 -8.72
N ILE A 256 -6.55 18.19 -9.57
CA ILE A 256 -7.59 19.13 -9.12
C ILE A 256 -8.69 18.38 -8.35
N GLY A 257 -8.93 18.78 -7.11
CA GLY A 257 -9.89 18.11 -6.23
C GLY A 257 -9.41 16.78 -5.64
N PHE A 258 -8.13 16.46 -5.75
CA PHE A 258 -7.51 15.34 -5.02
C PHE A 258 -7.56 15.62 -3.51
N PRO A 259 -7.72 14.61 -2.66
CA PRO A 259 -7.81 14.82 -1.21
C PRO A 259 -6.55 15.47 -0.63
N PRO A 260 -6.66 16.26 0.44
CA PRO A 260 -5.49 16.76 1.17
C PRO A 260 -4.55 15.63 1.54
N THR A 261 -3.28 15.77 1.22
CA THR A 261 -2.30 14.68 1.32
C THR A 261 -1.14 15.07 2.23
N PHE A 262 -0.84 14.20 3.20
CA PHE A 262 0.39 14.24 3.98
C PHE A 262 1.30 13.11 3.50
N MET A 263 2.51 13.46 3.06
CA MET A 263 3.52 12.52 2.58
C MET A 263 4.73 12.56 3.51
N TYR A 264 5.03 11.43 4.13
CA TYR A 264 6.30 11.24 4.81
C TYR A 264 7.23 10.44 3.91
N GLN A 265 8.42 10.99 3.66
CA GLN A 265 9.43 10.37 2.81
C GLN A 265 10.80 10.52 3.45
N SER A 266 11.59 9.47 3.43
CA SER A 266 12.98 9.49 3.86
C SER A 266 13.85 10.12 2.79
N GLU A 267 14.84 10.94 3.18
CA GLU A 267 15.77 11.60 2.25
C GLU A 267 16.56 10.59 1.40
N MET A 268 16.89 9.43 1.98
CA MET A 268 17.69 8.40 1.32
C MET A 268 16.85 7.31 0.65
N ASP A 269 15.57 7.53 0.52
CA ASP A 269 14.68 6.59 -0.16
C ASP A 269 14.77 6.81 -1.69
N PRO A 270 15.00 5.76 -2.50
CA PRO A 270 15.10 5.90 -3.96
C PRO A 270 13.83 6.46 -4.61
N ASP A 271 12.66 6.29 -3.97
CA ASP A 271 11.38 6.81 -4.47
C ASP A 271 11.16 8.31 -4.17
N ILE A 272 12.11 8.97 -3.48
CA ILE A 272 11.93 10.37 -3.04
C ILE A 272 11.64 11.33 -4.20
N PHE A 273 12.33 11.19 -5.32
CA PHE A 273 12.17 12.11 -6.45
C PHE A 273 10.81 12.00 -7.12
N GLY A 274 10.29 10.79 -7.28
CA GLY A 274 8.92 10.56 -7.75
C GLY A 274 7.88 11.17 -6.81
N ASN A 275 8.09 11.01 -5.51
CA ASN A 275 7.20 11.59 -4.49
C ASN A 275 7.25 13.12 -4.45
N ILE A 276 8.42 13.73 -4.61
CA ILE A 276 8.56 15.20 -4.69
C ILE A 276 7.85 15.73 -5.94
N GLU A 277 7.99 15.05 -7.08
CA GLU A 277 7.28 15.45 -8.30
C GLU A 277 5.77 15.35 -8.12
N PHE A 278 5.27 14.25 -7.57
CA PHE A 278 3.84 14.09 -7.30
C PHE A 278 3.33 15.14 -6.32
N TYR A 279 4.04 15.38 -5.22
CA TYR A 279 3.71 16.44 -4.27
C TYR A 279 3.67 17.82 -4.93
N THR A 280 4.61 18.12 -5.84
CA THR A 280 4.65 19.37 -6.58
C THR A 280 3.42 19.54 -7.48
N LYS A 281 2.93 18.44 -8.10
CA LYS A 281 1.69 18.47 -8.89
C LYS A 281 0.48 18.77 -8.01
N LEU A 282 0.41 18.15 -6.82
CA LEU A 282 -0.64 18.41 -5.83
C LEU A 282 -0.65 19.90 -5.41
N LEU A 283 0.52 20.48 -5.12
CA LEU A 283 0.64 21.89 -4.77
C LEU A 283 0.18 22.85 -5.89
N LYS A 284 0.43 22.47 -7.15
CA LYS A 284 0.01 23.28 -8.31
C LYS A 284 -1.48 23.16 -8.61
N ALA A 285 -2.13 22.10 -8.14
CA ALA A 285 -3.56 21.85 -8.35
C ALA A 285 -4.46 22.51 -7.31
N HIS A 286 -3.90 23.03 -6.23
CA HIS A 286 -4.55 23.76 -5.14
C HIS A 286 -4.23 25.25 -5.21
#